data_92a78b108d1735536b3c378a633accc6
#
_entry.id   92a78b108d1735536b3c378a633accc6
#
_cell.length_a   1.000
_cell.length_b   1.000
_cell.length_c   1.000
_cell.angle_alpha   90.00
_cell.angle_beta   90.00
_cell.angle_gamma   90.00
#
_symmetry.space_group_name_H-M   'P 1'
#
loop_
_entity.id
_entity.type
_entity.pdbx_description
1 polymer ?
#
loop_
_entity_poly.entity_id
_entity_poly.type
_entity_poly.pdbx_seq_one_letter_code
_entity_poly.pdbx_strand_id
1 'polypeptide(L)'
;MAEKRDYYEVLGVSKTASDDEIKKAYRQIAKKYHPDVNPSQEAADIFKEASEAYAVLSDPEKRKQYDQFGHAAFDGSAGAGGFDFDGADFSDIFGDLFGDIFGSSGSGRRSNSNGPMKGANVRTSVRISFMDSVFGTTKTIFVNLKDPCPTCGGNGAKPGTSPKMCPKCGGKGQVVYSQQSFFGTVRNVQTCPDCSGKGTVIEQRCTTCGGSGYTSSRKQMEVTIPAGVRSGMSVRISEKGEPGINGGPRGDLMVEVQVEEDPNYFRQDNDLYTNVNISYAVAALGGTVVIDTVDGKVLYDVKEGTATGTRIRLRGKGVPSLQNRNIRGDQYVTLTVETPRRLSKEARELLEKFDALTGDSLHAAEKASKDGDVQETAKGKHKKFWK
;
A
#
# COMPACT_ATOMS: atom_id res chain seq x y z
N MET A 1 -3.54 49.19 10.35
CA MET A 1 -3.61 48.10 9.39
C MET A 1 -2.25 48.01 8.74
N ALA A 2 -1.56 46.86 8.82
CA ALA A 2 -0.26 46.69 8.16
C ALA A 2 -0.50 46.74 6.64
N GLU A 3 0.23 47.59 5.95
CA GLU A 3 0.18 47.74 4.50
C GLU A 3 0.63 46.45 3.84
N LYS A 4 -0.21 45.75 3.06
CA LYS A 4 0.13 44.51 2.36
C LYS A 4 1.25 44.82 1.35
N ARG A 5 2.31 43.99 1.32
CA ARG A 5 3.42 44.14 0.39
C ARG A 5 2.97 43.82 -1.05
N ASP A 6 3.58 44.49 -2.04
CA ASP A 6 3.33 44.24 -3.45
C ASP A 6 3.62 42.77 -3.80
N TYR A 7 2.72 42.09 -4.49
CA TYR A 7 2.84 40.67 -4.85
C TYR A 7 4.08 40.35 -5.70
N TYR A 8 4.52 41.29 -6.53
CA TYR A 8 5.77 41.16 -7.28
C TYR A 8 7.00 41.21 -6.36
N GLU A 9 6.96 42.08 -5.34
CA GLU A 9 8.00 42.14 -4.31
C GLU A 9 8.03 40.92 -3.42
N VAL A 10 6.87 40.38 -3.06
CA VAL A 10 6.76 39.15 -2.26
C VAL A 10 7.40 37.97 -2.98
N LEU A 11 7.21 37.85 -4.30
CA LEU A 11 7.84 36.80 -5.10
C LEU A 11 9.29 37.15 -5.55
N GLY A 12 9.73 38.41 -5.36
CA GLY A 12 11.05 38.85 -5.77
C GLY A 12 11.23 38.91 -7.28
N VAL A 13 10.18 39.25 -8.04
CA VAL A 13 10.19 39.33 -9.51
C VAL A 13 9.80 40.72 -9.99
N SER A 14 10.15 41.08 -11.21
CA SER A 14 9.75 42.37 -11.80
C SER A 14 8.27 42.35 -12.22
N LYS A 15 7.65 43.54 -12.33
CA LYS A 15 6.27 43.67 -12.81
C LYS A 15 6.08 43.20 -14.26
N THR A 16 7.19 43.09 -15.02
CA THR A 16 7.22 42.58 -16.38
C THR A 16 7.61 41.10 -16.49
N ALA A 17 7.71 40.41 -15.36
CA ALA A 17 8.12 39.01 -15.33
C ALA A 17 7.12 38.13 -16.11
N SER A 18 7.66 37.15 -16.82
CA SER A 18 6.87 36.12 -17.49
C SER A 18 6.24 35.14 -16.51
N ASP A 19 5.21 34.42 -16.94
CA ASP A 19 4.51 33.42 -16.12
C ASP A 19 5.47 32.31 -15.66
N ASP A 20 6.47 31.95 -16.47
CA ASP A 20 7.48 30.98 -16.10
C ASP A 20 8.45 31.50 -15.01
N GLU A 21 8.79 32.79 -15.03
CA GLU A 21 9.60 33.42 -13.99
C GLU A 21 8.84 33.52 -12.68
N ILE A 22 7.57 33.90 -12.70
CA ILE A 22 6.67 33.93 -11.54
C ILE A 22 6.58 32.53 -10.91
N LYS A 23 6.35 31.52 -11.73
CA LYS A 23 6.27 30.13 -11.31
C LYS A 23 7.58 29.60 -10.70
N LYS A 24 8.71 29.98 -11.29
CA LYS A 24 10.05 29.58 -10.81
C LYS A 24 10.35 30.23 -9.46
N ALA A 25 10.07 31.51 -9.31
CA ALA A 25 10.25 32.26 -8.07
C ALA A 25 9.42 31.68 -6.93
N TYR A 26 8.13 31.44 -7.17
CA TYR A 26 7.26 30.78 -6.19
C TYR A 26 7.78 29.43 -5.75
N ARG A 27 8.22 28.57 -6.69
CA ARG A 27 8.76 27.26 -6.34
C ARG A 27 10.01 27.33 -5.47
N GLN A 28 10.85 28.34 -5.64
CA GLN A 28 12.04 28.54 -4.81
C GLN A 28 11.65 28.93 -3.37
N ILE A 29 10.68 29.84 -3.22
CA ILE A 29 10.18 30.26 -1.93
C ILE A 29 9.46 29.10 -1.23
N ALA A 30 8.58 28.39 -1.95
CA ALA A 30 7.84 27.26 -1.42
C ALA A 30 8.75 26.13 -0.94
N LYS A 31 9.84 25.84 -1.65
CA LYS A 31 10.83 24.83 -1.23
C LYS A 31 11.61 25.25 0.02
N LYS A 32 11.91 26.55 0.17
CA LYS A 32 12.71 27.09 1.28
C LYS A 32 11.88 27.24 2.57
N TYR A 33 10.63 27.63 2.45
CA TYR A 33 9.74 27.97 3.56
C TYR A 33 8.57 26.99 3.73
N HIS A 34 8.71 25.75 3.20
CA HIS A 34 7.70 24.70 3.41
C HIS A 34 7.60 24.34 4.89
N PRO A 35 6.39 24.16 5.45
CA PRO A 35 6.21 23.83 6.87
C PRO A 35 6.94 22.55 7.30
N ASP A 36 7.10 21.57 6.40
CA ASP A 36 7.84 20.33 6.68
C ASP A 36 9.37 20.55 6.78
N VAL A 37 9.88 21.60 6.15
CA VAL A 37 11.33 21.92 6.11
C VAL A 37 11.69 22.99 7.13
N ASN A 38 10.79 23.95 7.35
CA ASN A 38 10.98 25.07 8.27
C ASN A 38 9.71 25.33 9.10
N PRO A 39 9.61 24.78 10.32
CA PRO A 39 8.41 24.89 11.17
C PRO A 39 8.29 26.22 11.92
N SER A 40 9.05 27.26 11.56
CA SER A 40 8.96 28.58 12.23
C SER A 40 7.72 29.34 11.78
N GLN A 41 7.15 30.15 12.69
CA GLN A 41 5.99 31.02 12.40
C GLN A 41 6.30 32.00 11.27
N GLU A 42 7.50 32.57 11.27
CA GLU A 42 7.95 33.51 10.22
C GLU A 42 8.00 32.85 8.84
N ALA A 43 8.41 31.57 8.75
CA ALA A 43 8.42 30.82 7.50
C ALA A 43 6.98 30.52 7.01
N ALA A 44 6.06 30.23 7.92
CA ALA A 44 4.66 30.03 7.60
C ALA A 44 4.01 31.32 7.05
N ASP A 45 4.32 32.47 7.62
CA ASP A 45 3.81 33.78 7.16
C ASP A 45 4.35 34.12 5.76
N ILE A 46 5.67 33.94 5.52
CA ILE A 46 6.29 34.15 4.21
C ILE A 46 5.69 33.20 3.16
N PHE A 47 5.47 31.94 3.53
CA PHE A 47 4.87 30.94 2.63
C PHE A 47 3.43 31.31 2.29
N LYS A 48 2.65 31.81 3.26
CA LYS A 48 1.27 32.26 3.06
C LYS A 48 1.21 33.45 2.10
N GLU A 49 2.04 34.49 2.34
CA GLU A 49 2.11 35.65 1.46
C GLU A 49 2.56 35.30 0.02
N ALA A 50 3.55 34.43 -0.12
CA ALA A 50 4.03 33.98 -1.42
C ALA A 50 2.96 33.15 -2.17
N SER A 51 2.16 32.37 -1.47
CA SER A 51 1.07 31.58 -2.04
C SER A 51 -0.09 32.47 -2.52
N GLU A 52 -0.43 33.51 -1.74
CA GLU A 52 -1.42 34.52 -2.11
C GLU A 52 -0.96 35.30 -3.36
N ALA A 53 0.29 35.75 -3.37
CA ALA A 53 0.88 36.44 -4.53
C ALA A 53 0.87 35.57 -5.79
N TYR A 54 1.24 34.32 -5.67
CA TYR A 54 1.23 33.38 -6.81
C TYR A 54 -0.20 33.10 -7.32
N ALA A 55 -1.19 32.94 -6.44
CA ALA A 55 -2.58 32.70 -6.81
C ALA A 55 -3.18 33.86 -7.65
N VAL A 56 -2.70 35.07 -7.45
CA VAL A 56 -3.14 36.24 -8.23
C VAL A 56 -2.30 36.41 -9.50
N LEU A 57 -0.98 36.31 -9.42
CA LEU A 57 -0.08 36.63 -10.54
C LEU A 57 0.05 35.48 -11.57
N SER A 58 -0.33 34.27 -11.22
CA SER A 58 -0.31 33.11 -12.15
C SER A 58 -1.51 33.06 -13.10
N ASP A 59 -2.57 33.80 -12.80
CA ASP A 59 -3.76 33.87 -13.63
C ASP A 59 -3.73 35.18 -14.43
N PRO A 60 -3.73 35.14 -15.79
CA PRO A 60 -3.62 36.35 -16.62
C PRO A 60 -4.73 37.39 -16.39
N GLU A 61 -5.94 36.94 -16.00
CA GLU A 61 -7.08 37.85 -15.76
C GLU A 61 -6.94 38.54 -14.39
N LYS A 62 -6.59 37.77 -13.35
CA LYS A 62 -6.34 38.29 -12.01
C LYS A 62 -5.11 39.19 -11.97
N ARG A 63 -4.05 38.82 -12.69
CA ARG A 63 -2.86 39.66 -12.84
C ARG A 63 -3.19 41.02 -13.44
N LYS A 64 -4.00 41.08 -14.52
CA LYS A 64 -4.47 42.33 -15.12
C LYS A 64 -5.27 43.17 -14.12
N GLN A 65 -6.14 42.53 -13.33
CA GLN A 65 -6.93 43.23 -12.30
C GLN A 65 -6.02 43.78 -11.20
N TYR A 66 -5.02 43.00 -10.77
CA TYR A 66 -4.02 43.42 -9.79
C TYR A 66 -3.17 44.59 -10.33
N ASP A 67 -2.73 44.53 -11.59
CA ASP A 67 -1.93 45.59 -12.21
C ASP A 67 -2.70 46.92 -12.35
N GLN A 68 -4.04 46.86 -12.46
CA GLN A 68 -4.88 48.05 -12.58
C GLN A 68 -5.34 48.63 -11.25
N PHE A 69 -5.68 47.79 -10.27
CA PHE A 69 -6.35 48.20 -9.04
C PHE A 69 -5.59 47.85 -7.76
N GLY A 70 -4.42 47.17 -7.88
CA GLY A 70 -3.64 46.74 -6.74
C GLY A 70 -4.41 45.77 -5.84
N HIS A 71 -4.09 45.76 -4.55
CA HIS A 71 -4.78 44.95 -3.54
C HIS A 71 -6.28 45.27 -3.42
N ALA A 72 -6.70 46.48 -3.74
CA ALA A 72 -8.10 46.88 -3.66
C ALA A 72 -9.03 46.06 -4.59
N ALA A 73 -8.49 45.42 -5.63
CA ALA A 73 -9.24 44.51 -6.50
C ALA A 73 -9.73 43.26 -5.78
N PHE A 74 -9.07 42.89 -4.68
CA PHE A 74 -9.27 41.61 -3.95
C PHE A 74 -9.72 41.84 -2.50
N ASP A 75 -9.65 43.11 -1.98
CA ASP A 75 -10.21 43.47 -0.69
C ASP A 75 -11.72 43.70 -0.88
N GLY A 76 -12.58 42.90 -0.31
CA GLY A 76 -14.04 42.77 -0.46
C GLY A 76 -14.93 44.04 -0.39
N SER A 77 -14.42 45.21 -0.78
CA SER A 77 -15.12 46.51 -0.79
C SER A 77 -15.82 46.85 -2.09
N ALA A 78 -15.62 46.13 -3.19
CA ALA A 78 -16.29 46.33 -4.46
C ALA A 78 -17.11 45.08 -4.82
N GLY A 79 -18.41 45.14 -4.55
CA GLY A 79 -19.38 44.04 -4.71
C GLY A 79 -19.36 43.38 -6.09
N ALA A 80 -18.81 42.20 -6.14
CA ALA A 80 -19.15 41.03 -6.96
C ALA A 80 -18.07 39.96 -6.75
N GLY A 81 -18.27 39.03 -5.80
CA GLY A 81 -17.46 37.81 -5.66
C GLY A 81 -16.22 37.96 -4.77
N GLY A 82 -16.31 38.70 -3.66
CA GLY A 82 -15.23 38.81 -2.67
C GLY A 82 -14.99 37.47 -1.97
N PHE A 83 -13.77 36.95 -2.08
CA PHE A 83 -13.29 35.88 -1.23
C PHE A 83 -12.91 36.50 0.12
N ASP A 84 -13.75 36.23 1.15
CA ASP A 84 -13.51 36.65 2.51
C ASP A 84 -12.37 35.79 3.10
N PHE A 85 -11.18 36.38 3.23
CA PHE A 85 -9.96 35.70 3.70
C PHE A 85 -9.78 35.77 5.23
N ASP A 86 -10.79 36.25 5.96
CA ASP A 86 -10.71 36.42 7.41
C ASP A 86 -11.47 35.30 8.14
N GLY A 87 -10.75 34.23 8.51
CA GLY A 87 -11.20 33.29 9.52
C GLY A 87 -11.62 31.87 9.11
N ALA A 88 -11.54 31.49 7.84
CA ALA A 88 -11.77 30.09 7.46
C ALA A 88 -10.47 29.27 7.46
N ASP A 89 -10.54 28.05 7.97
CA ASP A 89 -9.42 27.10 8.03
C ASP A 89 -8.72 27.01 6.66
N PHE A 90 -7.48 27.51 6.63
CA PHE A 90 -6.59 27.52 5.45
C PHE A 90 -6.41 26.14 4.81
N SER A 91 -6.66 25.08 5.57
CA SER A 91 -6.57 23.69 5.13
C SER A 91 -7.64 23.26 4.15
N ASP A 92 -8.86 23.78 4.28
CA ASP A 92 -10.01 23.35 3.44
C ASP A 92 -10.01 24.08 2.07
N ILE A 93 -9.65 25.38 2.06
CA ILE A 93 -9.58 26.16 0.82
C ILE A 93 -8.34 25.80 0.01
N PHE A 94 -7.24 25.47 0.69
CA PHE A 94 -5.97 25.04 0.07
C PHE A 94 -6.07 23.63 -0.52
N GLY A 95 -6.84 22.73 0.10
CA GLY A 95 -7.09 21.37 -0.40
C GLY A 95 -7.86 21.36 -1.72
N ASP A 96 -8.91 22.16 -1.83
CA ASP A 96 -9.75 22.21 -3.03
C ASP A 96 -9.08 22.99 -4.18
N LEU A 97 -8.41 24.11 -3.89
CA LEU A 97 -7.80 24.94 -4.93
C LEU A 97 -6.45 24.37 -5.42
N PHE A 98 -5.65 23.75 -4.53
CA PHE A 98 -4.36 23.16 -4.88
C PHE A 98 -4.48 21.73 -5.42
N GLY A 99 -5.47 20.97 -4.98
CA GLY A 99 -5.80 19.66 -5.53
C GLY A 99 -6.18 19.73 -7.02
N ASP A 100 -6.84 20.79 -7.43
CA ASP A 100 -7.31 20.99 -8.81
C ASP A 100 -6.21 21.61 -9.71
N ILE A 101 -5.28 22.41 -9.18
CA ILE A 101 -4.24 23.10 -9.96
C ILE A 101 -2.94 22.28 -10.06
N PHE A 102 -2.56 21.50 -9.04
CA PHE A 102 -1.31 20.72 -9.03
C PHE A 102 -1.48 19.22 -9.24
N GLY A 103 -2.70 18.68 -9.05
CA GLY A 103 -2.97 17.24 -9.17
C GLY A 103 -3.33 16.76 -10.56
N SER A 104 -3.60 17.65 -11.53
CA SER A 104 -3.98 17.21 -12.86
C SER A 104 -3.72 18.28 -13.92
N SER A 105 -2.65 18.12 -14.65
CA SER A 105 -2.54 18.61 -16.02
C SER A 105 -3.51 17.81 -16.90
N GLY A 106 -4.78 18.17 -16.87
CA GLY A 106 -5.80 17.47 -17.66
C GLY A 106 -7.15 18.16 -17.55
N SER A 107 -7.37 19.14 -18.45
CA SER A 107 -8.67 19.64 -18.92
C SER A 107 -9.88 19.29 -18.04
N GLY A 108 -10.47 20.27 -17.39
CA GLY A 108 -11.82 20.23 -16.81
C GLY A 108 -12.87 19.81 -17.84
N ARG A 109 -12.88 18.54 -18.20
CA ARG A 109 -14.03 17.91 -18.83
C ARG A 109 -15.07 17.76 -17.74
N ARG A 110 -16.09 18.59 -17.75
CA ARG A 110 -17.37 18.28 -17.11
C ARG A 110 -17.64 16.82 -17.38
N SER A 111 -17.56 15.99 -16.34
CA SER A 111 -17.85 14.57 -16.42
C SER A 111 -19.25 14.42 -17.02
N ASN A 112 -19.30 14.09 -18.30
CA ASN A 112 -20.54 13.76 -18.96
C ASN A 112 -20.96 12.42 -18.34
N SER A 113 -21.92 12.44 -17.44
CA SER A 113 -22.38 11.27 -16.68
C SER A 113 -22.81 10.08 -17.57
N ASN A 114 -22.95 10.31 -18.86
CA ASN A 114 -23.27 9.31 -19.88
C ASN A 114 -22.07 8.90 -20.74
N GLY A 115 -20.85 9.35 -20.44
CA GLY A 115 -19.64 8.94 -21.17
C GLY A 115 -19.24 7.48 -20.86
N PRO A 116 -18.34 6.87 -21.68
CA PRO A 116 -17.76 5.58 -21.40
C PRO A 116 -16.99 5.62 -20.08
N MET A 117 -17.33 4.76 -19.13
CA MET A 117 -16.68 4.67 -17.83
C MET A 117 -16.00 3.30 -17.66
N LYS A 118 -14.78 3.30 -17.12
CA LYS A 118 -14.05 2.07 -16.80
C LYS A 118 -14.82 1.27 -15.74
N GLY A 119 -14.89 -0.07 -15.93
CA GLY A 119 -15.49 -0.98 -14.98
C GLY A 119 -14.77 -1.00 -13.63
N ALA A 120 -15.46 -1.49 -12.61
CA ALA A 120 -14.88 -1.67 -11.28
C ALA A 120 -13.78 -2.74 -11.28
N ASN A 121 -12.77 -2.52 -10.45
CA ASN A 121 -11.74 -3.53 -10.22
C ASN A 121 -12.31 -4.65 -9.34
N VAL A 122 -11.95 -5.88 -9.66
CA VAL A 122 -12.31 -7.07 -8.87
C VAL A 122 -11.10 -7.47 -8.03
N ARG A 123 -11.33 -7.86 -6.79
CA ARG A 123 -10.29 -8.38 -5.89
C ARG A 123 -10.55 -9.84 -5.59
N THR A 124 -9.50 -10.62 -5.58
CA THR A 124 -9.51 -12.02 -5.17
C THR A 124 -8.19 -12.35 -4.48
N SER A 125 -8.11 -13.47 -3.78
CA SER A 125 -6.87 -13.92 -3.15
C SER A 125 -6.47 -15.28 -3.66
N VAL A 126 -5.17 -15.55 -3.63
CA VAL A 126 -4.58 -16.86 -3.98
C VAL A 126 -3.59 -17.25 -2.89
N ARG A 127 -3.64 -18.50 -2.45
CA ARG A 127 -2.68 -19.07 -1.52
C ARG A 127 -1.59 -19.81 -2.29
N ILE A 128 -0.35 -19.57 -1.90
CA ILE A 128 0.83 -20.22 -2.47
C ILE A 128 1.73 -20.71 -1.34
N SER A 129 2.52 -21.74 -1.63
CA SER A 129 3.54 -22.22 -0.69
C SER A 129 4.68 -21.20 -0.55
N PHE A 130 5.47 -21.34 0.53
CA PHE A 130 6.67 -20.54 0.70
C PHE A 130 7.63 -20.69 -0.50
N MET A 131 7.86 -21.93 -0.96
CA MET A 131 8.73 -22.19 -2.11
C MET A 131 8.20 -21.57 -3.43
N ASP A 132 6.89 -21.60 -3.65
CA ASP A 132 6.27 -20.89 -4.76
C ASP A 132 6.55 -19.37 -4.70
N SER A 133 6.62 -18.81 -3.49
CA SER A 133 6.93 -17.38 -3.32
C SER A 133 8.40 -17.05 -3.63
N VAL A 134 9.31 -18.01 -3.41
CA VAL A 134 10.75 -17.85 -3.67
C VAL A 134 11.04 -17.93 -5.17
N PHE A 135 10.49 -18.95 -5.86
CA PHE A 135 10.83 -19.24 -7.25
C PHE A 135 9.85 -18.63 -8.25
N GLY A 136 8.69 -18.21 -7.79
CA GLY A 136 7.57 -17.83 -8.64
C GLY A 136 6.80 -19.05 -9.12
N THR A 137 5.55 -18.85 -9.48
CA THR A 137 4.66 -19.93 -9.92
C THR A 137 3.53 -19.39 -10.79
N THR A 138 2.88 -20.27 -11.53
CA THR A 138 1.64 -19.95 -12.22
C THR A 138 0.51 -20.75 -11.60
N LYS A 139 -0.50 -20.06 -11.07
CA LYS A 139 -1.66 -20.67 -10.41
C LYS A 139 -2.92 -20.39 -11.20
N THR A 140 -3.77 -21.40 -11.28
CA THR A 140 -5.11 -21.27 -11.84
C THR A 140 -6.07 -20.81 -10.74
N ILE A 141 -6.77 -19.73 -10.98
CA ILE A 141 -7.80 -19.19 -10.06
C ILE A 141 -9.17 -19.20 -10.74
N PHE A 142 -10.21 -19.22 -9.93
CA PHE A 142 -11.60 -19.08 -10.38
C PHE A 142 -12.17 -17.78 -9.84
N VAL A 143 -12.66 -16.95 -10.75
CA VAL A 143 -13.22 -15.63 -10.40
C VAL A 143 -14.63 -15.53 -11.00
N ASN A 144 -15.57 -15.05 -10.20
CA ASN A 144 -16.91 -14.73 -10.69
C ASN A 144 -16.88 -13.32 -11.30
N LEU A 145 -17.10 -13.26 -12.61
CA LEU A 145 -17.10 -11.99 -13.34
C LEU A 145 -18.45 -11.78 -14.01
N LYS A 146 -18.85 -10.53 -14.14
CA LYS A 146 -19.98 -10.15 -14.96
C LYS A 146 -19.54 -10.03 -16.41
N ASP A 147 -20.32 -10.60 -17.29
CA ASP A 147 -20.20 -10.44 -18.74
C ASP A 147 -21.48 -9.85 -19.31
N PRO A 148 -21.40 -9.15 -20.45
CA PRO A 148 -22.59 -8.73 -21.16
C PRO A 148 -23.51 -9.91 -21.41
N CYS A 149 -24.77 -9.77 -21.09
CA CYS A 149 -25.76 -10.83 -21.27
C CYS A 149 -25.83 -11.25 -22.73
N PRO A 150 -25.64 -12.54 -23.07
CA PRO A 150 -25.61 -13.00 -24.45
C PRO A 150 -26.96 -12.81 -25.17
N THR A 151 -28.06 -12.81 -24.40
CA THR A 151 -29.41 -12.67 -24.95
C THR A 151 -29.76 -11.27 -25.40
N CYS A 152 -29.28 -10.24 -24.62
CA CYS A 152 -29.62 -8.85 -24.94
C CYS A 152 -28.39 -8.00 -25.32
N GLY A 153 -27.21 -8.59 -25.44
CA GLY A 153 -25.98 -7.84 -25.80
C GLY A 153 -25.56 -6.77 -24.82
N GLY A 154 -26.01 -6.84 -23.58
CA GLY A 154 -25.67 -5.85 -22.54
C GLY A 154 -26.67 -4.70 -22.35
N ASN A 155 -27.72 -4.57 -23.19
CA ASN A 155 -28.68 -3.48 -23.11
C ASN A 155 -29.79 -3.68 -22.07
N GLY A 156 -29.96 -4.90 -21.56
CA GLY A 156 -30.96 -5.22 -20.54
C GLY A 156 -32.40 -5.35 -21.03
N ALA A 157 -32.68 -5.01 -22.30
CA ALA A 157 -34.01 -5.14 -22.90
C ALA A 157 -34.26 -6.49 -23.50
N LYS A 158 -35.52 -6.91 -23.62
CA LYS A 158 -35.93 -8.15 -24.30
C LYS A 158 -35.48 -8.09 -25.75
N PRO A 159 -34.98 -9.22 -26.35
CA PRO A 159 -34.64 -9.27 -27.76
C PRO A 159 -35.76 -8.75 -28.65
N GLY A 160 -35.43 -7.91 -29.63
CA GLY A 160 -36.38 -7.22 -30.48
C GLY A 160 -36.93 -5.91 -29.92
N THR A 161 -36.54 -5.54 -28.68
CA THR A 161 -36.86 -4.25 -28.06
C THR A 161 -35.59 -3.50 -27.68
N SER A 162 -35.69 -2.17 -27.57
CA SER A 162 -34.54 -1.31 -27.16
C SER A 162 -34.91 -0.46 -25.94
N PRO A 163 -33.95 -0.08 -25.13
CA PRO A 163 -34.16 0.91 -24.08
C PRO A 163 -34.62 2.24 -24.68
N LYS A 164 -35.66 2.84 -24.11
CA LYS A 164 -36.19 4.15 -24.52
C LYS A 164 -35.55 5.26 -23.68
N MET A 165 -35.43 6.44 -24.26
CA MET A 165 -35.01 7.64 -23.54
C MET A 165 -35.95 7.89 -22.36
N CYS A 166 -35.40 8.16 -21.18
CA CYS A 166 -36.20 8.49 -20.01
C CYS A 166 -36.93 9.82 -20.20
N PRO A 167 -38.29 9.85 -20.17
CA PRO A 167 -39.03 11.04 -20.42
C PRO A 167 -38.80 12.14 -19.37
N LYS A 168 -38.53 11.73 -18.13
CA LYS A 168 -38.37 12.67 -17.00
C LYS A 168 -37.07 13.46 -17.06
N CYS A 169 -35.96 12.85 -17.45
CA CYS A 169 -34.66 13.52 -17.52
C CYS A 169 -34.18 13.80 -18.95
N GLY A 170 -34.96 13.42 -19.98
CA GLY A 170 -34.57 13.61 -21.38
C GLY A 170 -33.22 12.96 -21.72
N GLY A 171 -32.93 11.78 -21.19
CA GLY A 171 -31.67 11.06 -21.41
C GLY A 171 -30.49 11.48 -20.52
N LYS A 172 -30.61 12.55 -19.73
CA LYS A 172 -29.50 13.12 -18.93
C LYS A 172 -29.15 12.30 -17.70
N GLY A 173 -30.03 11.40 -17.24
CA GLY A 173 -29.81 10.63 -16.01
C GLY A 173 -30.00 11.43 -14.71
N GLN A 174 -30.07 12.73 -14.80
CA GLN A 174 -30.20 13.65 -13.67
C GLN A 174 -31.35 14.63 -13.89
N VAL A 175 -31.99 15.08 -12.83
CA VAL A 175 -33.01 16.12 -12.83
C VAL A 175 -32.54 17.28 -11.97
N VAL A 176 -32.81 18.50 -12.44
CA VAL A 176 -32.42 19.73 -11.74
C VAL A 176 -33.66 20.29 -11.10
N TYR A 177 -33.68 20.38 -9.79
CA TYR A 177 -34.71 21.08 -9.03
C TYR A 177 -34.21 22.49 -8.70
N SER A 178 -34.94 23.51 -9.16
CA SER A 178 -34.66 24.89 -8.78
C SER A 178 -35.57 25.25 -7.61
N GLN A 179 -34.98 25.53 -6.45
CA GLN A 179 -35.71 25.99 -5.28
C GLN A 179 -35.39 27.46 -5.05
N GLN A 180 -36.40 28.31 -5.04
CA GLN A 180 -36.25 29.70 -4.68
C GLN A 180 -36.09 29.80 -3.16
N SER A 181 -34.96 30.35 -2.71
CA SER A 181 -34.66 30.66 -1.33
C SER A 181 -34.63 32.19 -1.19
N PHE A 182 -34.77 32.69 0.03
CA PHE A 182 -34.70 34.11 0.35
C PHE A 182 -33.40 34.78 -0.11
N PHE A 183 -32.33 33.99 -0.32
CA PHE A 183 -31.01 34.43 -0.76
C PHE A 183 -30.70 34.12 -2.23
N GLY A 184 -31.69 33.69 -3.03
CA GLY A 184 -31.51 33.40 -4.45
C GLY A 184 -32.03 32.03 -4.88
N THR A 185 -31.84 31.68 -6.15
CA THR A 185 -32.29 30.39 -6.71
C THR A 185 -31.18 29.36 -6.52
N VAL A 186 -31.42 28.39 -5.66
CA VAL A 186 -30.53 27.23 -5.47
C VAL A 186 -30.92 26.13 -6.47
N ARG A 187 -29.96 25.70 -7.31
CA ARG A 187 -30.14 24.58 -8.24
C ARG A 187 -29.58 23.31 -7.61
N ASN A 188 -30.46 22.38 -7.30
CA ASN A 188 -30.07 21.06 -6.76
C ASN A 188 -30.15 20.02 -7.89
N VAL A 189 -29.05 19.33 -8.16
CA VAL A 189 -28.96 18.27 -9.17
C VAL A 189 -29.11 16.93 -8.46
N GLN A 190 -30.16 16.20 -8.81
CA GLN A 190 -30.42 14.87 -8.22
C GLN A 190 -30.44 13.80 -9.30
N THR A 191 -30.05 12.58 -8.92
CA THR A 191 -30.20 11.41 -9.80
C THR A 191 -31.66 11.21 -10.16
N CYS A 192 -31.97 11.03 -11.44
CA CYS A 192 -33.34 10.82 -11.89
C CYS A 192 -33.93 9.54 -11.26
N PRO A 193 -35.04 9.64 -10.51
CA PRO A 193 -35.61 8.48 -9.80
C PRO A 193 -36.15 7.41 -10.77
N ASP A 194 -36.64 7.82 -11.96
CA ASP A 194 -37.30 6.91 -12.89
C ASP A 194 -36.27 6.01 -13.62
N CYS A 195 -35.11 6.51 -13.97
CA CYS A 195 -34.06 5.75 -14.65
C CYS A 195 -32.87 5.41 -13.76
N SER A 196 -32.85 5.88 -12.50
CA SER A 196 -31.76 5.67 -11.54
C SER A 196 -30.38 6.05 -12.13
N GLY A 197 -30.31 7.16 -12.83
CA GLY A 197 -29.07 7.67 -13.42
C GLY A 197 -28.74 7.16 -14.82
N LYS A 198 -29.42 6.13 -15.33
CA LYS A 198 -29.11 5.51 -16.63
C LYS A 198 -29.50 6.34 -17.85
N GLY A 199 -30.36 7.30 -17.71
CA GLY A 199 -30.89 8.11 -18.84
C GLY A 199 -31.90 7.37 -19.72
N THR A 200 -32.03 6.06 -19.59
CA THR A 200 -32.93 5.21 -20.37
C THR A 200 -33.82 4.35 -19.46
N VAL A 201 -35.00 3.99 -19.93
CA VAL A 201 -35.98 3.13 -19.26
C VAL A 201 -36.23 1.91 -20.13
N ILE A 202 -36.30 0.73 -19.51
CA ILE A 202 -36.60 -0.54 -20.18
C ILE A 202 -38.02 -0.95 -19.87
N GLU A 203 -38.90 -0.94 -20.88
CA GLU A 203 -40.29 -1.34 -20.73
C GLU A 203 -40.44 -2.88 -20.62
N GLN A 204 -39.69 -3.61 -21.46
CA GLN A 204 -39.65 -5.07 -21.42
C GLN A 204 -38.25 -5.55 -21.05
N ARG A 205 -38.11 -6.10 -19.86
CA ARG A 205 -36.83 -6.56 -19.36
C ARG A 205 -36.42 -7.89 -20.02
N CYS A 206 -35.13 -8.03 -20.28
CA CYS A 206 -34.56 -9.29 -20.70
C CYS A 206 -34.75 -10.35 -19.62
N THR A 207 -35.32 -11.50 -19.99
CA THR A 207 -35.63 -12.60 -19.06
C THR A 207 -34.37 -13.26 -18.47
N THR A 208 -33.27 -13.26 -19.24
CA THR A 208 -32.01 -13.91 -18.84
C THR A 208 -31.27 -13.10 -17.78
N CYS A 209 -31.23 -11.76 -17.89
CA CYS A 209 -30.48 -10.92 -16.96
C CYS A 209 -31.38 -10.07 -16.06
N GLY A 210 -32.71 -10.18 -16.15
CA GLY A 210 -33.65 -9.40 -15.35
C GLY A 210 -33.59 -7.87 -15.57
N GLY A 211 -33.04 -7.42 -16.69
CA GLY A 211 -32.87 -6.00 -17.01
C GLY A 211 -31.53 -5.41 -16.57
N SER A 212 -30.63 -6.19 -15.98
CA SER A 212 -29.30 -5.73 -15.56
C SER A 212 -28.35 -5.49 -16.74
N GLY A 213 -28.55 -6.19 -17.84
CA GLY A 213 -27.64 -6.21 -19.00
C GLY A 213 -26.46 -7.17 -18.84
N TYR A 214 -26.25 -7.76 -17.66
CA TYR A 214 -25.10 -8.60 -17.36
C TYR A 214 -25.51 -9.92 -16.73
N THR A 215 -24.71 -10.95 -16.99
CA THR A 215 -24.81 -12.26 -16.34
C THR A 215 -23.50 -12.59 -15.65
N SER A 216 -23.56 -13.19 -14.47
CA SER A 216 -22.37 -13.62 -13.73
C SER A 216 -21.94 -15.00 -14.18
N SER A 217 -20.67 -15.16 -14.52
CA SER A 217 -20.07 -16.45 -14.91
C SER A 217 -18.77 -16.69 -14.12
N ARG A 218 -18.55 -17.96 -13.74
CA ARG A 218 -17.29 -18.37 -13.12
C ARG A 218 -16.26 -18.61 -14.22
N LYS A 219 -15.18 -17.81 -14.20
CA LYS A 219 -14.08 -17.93 -15.18
C LYS A 219 -12.84 -18.49 -14.53
N GLN A 220 -12.20 -19.38 -15.25
CA GLN A 220 -10.88 -19.89 -14.92
C GLN A 220 -9.84 -18.98 -15.55
N MET A 221 -8.84 -18.58 -14.78
CA MET A 221 -7.74 -17.73 -15.24
C MET A 221 -6.42 -18.18 -14.65
N GLU A 222 -5.38 -18.10 -15.45
CA GLU A 222 -4.01 -18.33 -15.01
C GLU A 222 -3.37 -17.02 -14.55
N VAL A 223 -2.76 -17.07 -13.39
CA VAL A 223 -2.08 -15.94 -12.79
C VAL A 223 -0.62 -16.30 -12.58
N THR A 224 0.27 -15.59 -13.24
CA THR A 224 1.70 -15.73 -13.04
C THR A 224 2.14 -14.88 -11.87
N ILE A 225 2.66 -15.53 -10.84
CA ILE A 225 3.15 -14.91 -9.62
C ILE A 225 4.67 -14.82 -9.72
N PRO A 226 5.26 -13.62 -9.65
CA PRO A 226 6.69 -13.46 -9.80
C PRO A 226 7.46 -14.02 -8.59
N ALA A 227 8.70 -14.45 -8.83
CA ALA A 227 9.63 -14.83 -7.77
C ALA A 227 9.90 -13.65 -6.82
N GLY A 228 10.00 -13.95 -5.53
CA GLY A 228 10.25 -12.93 -4.51
C GLY A 228 9.01 -12.24 -3.95
N VAL A 229 7.80 -12.62 -4.38
CA VAL A 229 6.55 -12.06 -3.88
C VAL A 229 6.44 -12.23 -2.35
N ARG A 230 5.77 -11.27 -1.70
CA ARG A 230 5.46 -11.32 -0.26
C ARG A 230 3.95 -11.45 -0.04
N SER A 231 3.59 -11.99 1.12
CA SER A 231 2.20 -12.02 1.56
C SER A 231 1.61 -10.60 1.61
N GLY A 232 0.36 -10.44 1.15
CA GLY A 232 -0.31 -9.15 1.06
C GLY A 232 -0.02 -8.35 -0.22
N MET A 233 0.94 -8.78 -1.05
CA MET A 233 1.16 -8.15 -2.35
C MET A 233 0.07 -8.52 -3.34
N SER A 234 -0.29 -7.56 -4.22
CA SER A 234 -1.30 -7.78 -5.25
C SER A 234 -0.69 -7.82 -6.64
N VAL A 235 -1.01 -8.86 -7.40
CA VAL A 235 -0.72 -8.97 -8.83
C VAL A 235 -1.91 -8.39 -9.60
N ARG A 236 -1.65 -7.40 -10.45
CA ARG A 236 -2.66 -6.76 -11.28
C ARG A 236 -2.73 -7.44 -12.65
N ILE A 237 -3.93 -7.85 -13.05
CA ILE A 237 -4.21 -8.35 -14.39
C ILE A 237 -5.15 -7.36 -15.06
N SER A 238 -4.66 -6.67 -16.08
CA SER A 238 -5.39 -5.61 -16.78
C SER A 238 -6.61 -6.18 -17.51
N GLU A 239 -7.70 -5.41 -17.53
CA GLU A 239 -8.94 -5.71 -18.28
C GLU A 239 -9.64 -7.03 -17.90
N LYS A 240 -9.33 -7.58 -16.74
CA LYS A 240 -9.97 -8.80 -16.19
C LYS A 240 -10.91 -8.53 -15.02
N GLY A 241 -11.31 -7.28 -14.83
CA GLY A 241 -12.31 -6.86 -13.84
C GLY A 241 -13.75 -6.85 -14.38
N GLU A 242 -14.63 -6.09 -13.71
CA GLU A 242 -16.03 -5.89 -14.13
C GLU A 242 -16.10 -5.15 -15.48
N PRO A 243 -17.15 -5.38 -16.28
CA PRO A 243 -17.34 -4.66 -17.54
C PRO A 243 -17.53 -3.17 -17.27
N GLY A 244 -17.05 -2.35 -18.22
CA GLY A 244 -17.27 -0.91 -18.20
C GLY A 244 -18.73 -0.55 -18.45
N ILE A 245 -19.07 0.69 -18.11
CA ILE A 245 -20.39 1.27 -18.32
C ILE A 245 -20.36 2.09 -19.61
N ASN A 246 -21.45 2.10 -20.37
CA ASN A 246 -21.60 2.85 -21.62
C ASN A 246 -20.47 2.60 -22.65
N GLY A 247 -20.04 1.34 -22.80
CA GLY A 247 -18.97 0.97 -23.74
C GLY A 247 -17.55 1.28 -23.24
N GLY A 248 -17.38 1.59 -21.96
CA GLY A 248 -16.07 1.79 -21.36
C GLY A 248 -15.27 0.49 -21.24
N PRO A 249 -13.94 0.57 -21.03
CA PRO A 249 -13.09 -0.59 -20.85
C PRO A 249 -13.41 -1.34 -19.55
N ARG A 250 -13.05 -2.61 -19.48
CA ARG A 250 -13.18 -3.40 -18.26
C ARG A 250 -12.26 -2.85 -17.17
N GLY A 251 -12.61 -3.09 -15.92
CA GLY A 251 -11.73 -2.90 -14.77
C GLY A 251 -10.58 -3.91 -14.78
N ASP A 252 -9.76 -3.86 -13.76
CA ASP A 252 -8.64 -4.75 -13.57
C ASP A 252 -8.97 -5.81 -12.50
N LEU A 253 -8.33 -6.97 -12.60
CA LEU A 253 -8.37 -7.98 -11.55
C LEU A 253 -7.11 -7.82 -10.69
N MET A 254 -7.33 -7.64 -9.39
CA MET A 254 -6.29 -7.57 -8.37
C MET A 254 -6.26 -8.88 -7.60
N VAL A 255 -5.19 -9.64 -7.75
CA VAL A 255 -5.01 -10.93 -7.08
C VAL A 255 -4.05 -10.74 -5.92
N GLU A 256 -4.57 -10.77 -4.70
CA GLU A 256 -3.79 -10.69 -3.49
C GLU A 256 -3.13 -12.04 -3.19
N VAL A 257 -1.82 -12.04 -3.02
CA VAL A 257 -1.04 -13.25 -2.76
C VAL A 257 -0.93 -13.47 -1.25
N GLN A 258 -1.34 -14.64 -0.79
CA GLN A 258 -1.17 -15.11 0.58
C GLN A 258 -0.13 -16.23 0.58
N VAL A 259 1.02 -15.98 1.20
CA VAL A 259 2.11 -16.96 1.30
C VAL A 259 1.93 -17.75 2.58
N GLU A 260 1.94 -19.08 2.46
CA GLU A 260 1.93 -19.99 3.60
C GLU A 260 3.29 -19.95 4.32
N GLU A 261 3.26 -19.97 5.65
CA GLU A 261 4.48 -20.03 6.45
C GLU A 261 5.14 -21.40 6.33
N ASP A 262 6.46 -21.40 6.28
CA ASP A 262 7.26 -22.63 6.30
C ASP A 262 7.89 -22.81 7.70
N PRO A 263 7.79 -23.98 8.31
CA PRO A 263 8.33 -24.19 9.67
C PRO A 263 9.86 -24.07 9.76
N ASN A 264 10.57 -24.24 8.66
CA ASN A 264 12.02 -24.24 8.63
C ASN A 264 12.62 -22.89 8.24
N TYR A 265 11.84 -22.03 7.58
CA TYR A 265 12.32 -20.76 7.03
C TYR A 265 11.54 -19.58 7.58
N PHE A 266 12.22 -18.72 8.30
CA PHE A 266 11.67 -17.41 8.66
C PHE A 266 12.21 -16.37 7.67
N ARG A 267 11.33 -15.67 6.96
CA ARG A 267 11.70 -14.67 5.96
C ARG A 267 11.62 -13.26 6.53
N GLN A 268 12.69 -12.50 6.39
CA GLN A 268 12.72 -11.07 6.65
C GLN A 268 13.24 -10.36 5.39
N ASP A 269 12.37 -9.60 4.73
CA ASP A 269 12.66 -9.01 3.43
C ASP A 269 13.07 -10.03 2.36
N ASN A 270 14.32 -10.01 1.92
CA ASN A 270 14.88 -10.99 1.00
C ASN A 270 15.78 -12.01 1.69
N ASP A 271 16.03 -11.82 2.98
CA ASP A 271 16.87 -12.73 3.75
C ASP A 271 16.04 -13.83 4.42
N LEU A 272 16.68 -14.98 4.60
CA LEU A 272 16.10 -16.15 5.23
C LEU A 272 16.85 -16.47 6.53
N TYR A 273 16.11 -16.89 7.52
CA TYR A 273 16.63 -17.31 8.82
C TYR A 273 16.20 -18.73 9.08
N THR A 274 17.19 -19.59 9.43
CA THR A 274 16.98 -21.01 9.73
C THR A 274 17.78 -21.42 10.94
N ASN A 275 17.34 -22.47 11.62
CA ASN A 275 18.08 -23.08 12.71
C ASN A 275 18.53 -24.47 12.30
N VAL A 276 19.78 -24.82 12.62
CA VAL A 276 20.33 -26.14 12.39
C VAL A 276 20.83 -26.67 13.70
N ASN A 277 20.34 -27.86 14.08
CA ASN A 277 20.79 -28.53 15.28
C ASN A 277 22.08 -29.33 14.99
N ILE A 278 23.09 -29.12 15.80
CA ILE A 278 24.35 -29.85 15.75
C ILE A 278 24.59 -30.58 17.07
N SER A 279 25.29 -31.70 17.01
CA SER A 279 25.63 -32.40 18.22
C SER A 279 26.75 -31.67 19.00
N TYR A 280 26.83 -31.91 20.30
CA TYR A 280 27.92 -31.41 21.14
C TYR A 280 29.30 -31.79 20.59
N ALA A 281 29.43 -33.03 20.10
CA ALA A 281 30.68 -33.51 19.53
C ALA A 281 31.11 -32.71 18.30
N VAL A 282 30.18 -32.38 17.39
CA VAL A 282 30.45 -31.52 16.21
C VAL A 282 30.79 -30.12 16.65
N ALA A 283 30.13 -29.59 17.66
CA ALA A 283 30.41 -28.23 18.17
C ALA A 283 31.82 -28.15 18.80
N ALA A 284 32.23 -29.17 19.55
CA ALA A 284 33.49 -29.20 20.26
C ALA A 284 34.69 -29.55 19.36
N LEU A 285 34.55 -30.56 18.49
CA LEU A 285 35.63 -31.13 17.68
C LEU A 285 35.68 -30.60 16.25
N GLY A 286 34.65 -29.83 15.85
CA GLY A 286 34.45 -29.51 14.46
C GLY A 286 33.82 -30.64 13.66
N GLY A 287 33.48 -30.38 12.41
CA GLY A 287 32.93 -31.39 11.51
C GLY A 287 32.04 -30.77 10.44
N THR A 288 31.62 -31.58 9.49
CA THR A 288 30.79 -31.13 8.38
C THR A 288 29.31 -31.37 8.69
N VAL A 289 28.47 -30.34 8.51
CA VAL A 289 27.03 -30.44 8.67
C VAL A 289 26.31 -30.13 7.35
N VAL A 290 25.13 -30.72 7.18
CA VAL A 290 24.28 -30.48 6.02
C VAL A 290 23.29 -29.40 6.41
N ILE A 291 23.23 -28.33 5.60
CA ILE A 291 22.31 -27.21 5.76
C ILE A 291 21.31 -27.22 4.61
N ASP A 292 20.03 -27.24 4.94
CA ASP A 292 18.97 -27.11 3.95
C ASP A 292 18.84 -25.63 3.51
N THR A 293 18.87 -25.41 2.21
CA THR A 293 18.63 -24.11 1.59
C THR A 293 17.49 -24.22 0.61
N VAL A 294 16.92 -23.09 0.21
CA VAL A 294 15.86 -23.07 -0.83
C VAL A 294 16.31 -23.66 -2.16
N ASP A 295 17.62 -23.65 -2.47
CA ASP A 295 18.18 -24.19 -3.70
C ASP A 295 18.63 -25.67 -3.56
N GLY A 296 18.49 -26.25 -2.37
CA GLY A 296 18.97 -27.61 -2.06
C GLY A 296 19.92 -27.63 -0.88
N LYS A 297 20.60 -28.75 -0.68
CA LYS A 297 21.47 -28.98 0.47
C LYS A 297 22.89 -28.46 0.25
N VAL A 298 23.45 -27.80 1.26
CA VAL A 298 24.83 -27.30 1.27
C VAL A 298 25.59 -27.90 2.42
N LEU A 299 26.84 -28.35 2.17
CA LEU A 299 27.77 -28.79 3.20
C LEU A 299 28.46 -27.57 3.80
N TYR A 300 28.52 -27.52 5.11
CA TYR A 300 29.23 -26.49 5.86
C TYR A 300 30.15 -27.10 6.91
N ASP A 301 31.40 -26.62 6.92
CA ASP A 301 32.40 -27.08 7.88
C ASP A 301 32.35 -26.24 9.14
N VAL A 302 31.86 -26.86 10.23
CA VAL A 302 31.79 -26.26 11.57
C VAL A 302 33.18 -26.32 12.17
N LYS A 303 33.66 -25.16 12.65
CA LYS A 303 34.95 -25.09 13.34
C LYS A 303 34.88 -25.70 14.75
N GLU A 304 35.97 -26.22 15.22
CA GLU A 304 36.12 -26.66 16.62
C GLU A 304 35.84 -25.50 17.58
N GLY A 305 35.20 -25.79 18.72
CA GLY A 305 34.85 -24.81 19.73
C GLY A 305 33.69 -23.87 19.33
N THR A 306 32.86 -24.25 18.35
CA THR A 306 31.71 -23.46 17.93
C THR A 306 30.65 -23.38 19.02
N ALA A 307 30.37 -22.19 19.51
CA ALA A 307 29.34 -21.94 20.53
C ALA A 307 27.92 -22.10 19.98
N THR A 308 26.98 -22.55 20.83
CA THR A 308 25.56 -22.52 20.49
C THR A 308 25.07 -21.08 20.22
N GLY A 309 24.18 -20.87 19.23
CA GLY A 309 23.75 -19.55 18.81
C GLY A 309 24.68 -18.90 17.79
N THR A 310 25.79 -19.55 17.41
CA THR A 310 26.65 -19.05 16.33
C THR A 310 25.86 -18.92 15.03
N ARG A 311 25.90 -17.72 14.44
CA ARG A 311 25.21 -17.42 13.20
C ARG A 311 26.17 -17.40 12.03
N ILE A 312 25.86 -18.17 11.00
CA ILE A 312 26.58 -18.21 9.73
C ILE A 312 25.76 -17.63 8.61
N ARG A 313 26.41 -17.00 7.63
CA ARG A 313 25.78 -16.37 6.48
C ARG A 313 26.11 -17.14 5.21
N LEU A 314 25.09 -17.65 4.55
CA LEU A 314 25.17 -18.26 3.23
C LEU A 314 24.78 -17.23 2.18
N ARG A 315 25.77 -16.66 1.50
CA ARG A 315 25.56 -15.57 0.55
C ARG A 315 24.75 -16.03 -0.65
N GLY A 316 23.76 -15.19 -1.05
CA GLY A 316 22.92 -15.41 -2.22
C GLY A 316 21.95 -16.61 -2.09
N LYS A 317 21.76 -17.17 -0.88
CA LYS A 317 20.84 -18.28 -0.60
C LYS A 317 19.48 -17.80 -0.05
N GLY A 318 19.22 -16.50 -0.11
CA GLY A 318 17.93 -15.91 0.23
C GLY A 318 16.96 -15.86 -0.94
N VAL A 319 15.93 -15.03 -0.80
CA VAL A 319 14.85 -14.82 -1.77
C VAL A 319 15.27 -13.84 -2.85
N PRO A 320 14.92 -14.05 -4.13
CA PRO A 320 15.19 -13.06 -5.20
C PRO A 320 14.42 -11.75 -4.97
N SER A 321 15.01 -10.64 -5.41
CA SER A 321 14.34 -9.36 -5.41
C SER A 321 13.31 -9.28 -6.55
N LEU A 322 12.12 -8.74 -6.25
CA LEU A 322 11.08 -8.49 -7.26
C LEU A 322 11.52 -7.52 -8.35
N GLN A 323 12.36 -6.53 -8.00
CA GLN A 323 12.83 -5.51 -8.95
C GLN A 323 13.95 -6.03 -9.85
N ASN A 324 14.84 -6.87 -9.30
CA ASN A 324 15.96 -7.43 -10.04
C ASN A 324 16.19 -8.87 -9.60
N ARG A 325 15.82 -9.82 -10.45
CA ARG A 325 15.93 -11.27 -10.18
C ARG A 325 17.37 -11.76 -9.98
N ASN A 326 18.36 -11.00 -10.45
CA ASN A 326 19.78 -11.33 -10.28
C ASN A 326 20.28 -10.98 -8.87
N ILE A 327 19.54 -10.17 -8.12
CA ILE A 327 19.86 -9.82 -6.73
C ILE A 327 19.04 -10.72 -5.82
N ARG A 328 19.75 -11.48 -4.98
CA ARG A 328 19.15 -12.34 -3.95
C ARG A 328 19.61 -11.89 -2.58
N GLY A 329 18.78 -12.10 -1.58
CA GLY A 329 19.18 -12.01 -0.19
C GLY A 329 20.08 -13.17 0.23
N ASP A 330 20.37 -13.25 1.50
CA ASP A 330 21.23 -14.26 2.10
C ASP A 330 20.41 -15.17 3.03
N GLN A 331 20.97 -16.34 3.33
CA GLN A 331 20.42 -17.19 4.37
C GLN A 331 21.31 -17.13 5.60
N TYR A 332 20.72 -16.77 6.73
CA TYR A 332 21.36 -16.77 8.04
C TYR A 332 20.96 -18.03 8.78
N VAL A 333 21.94 -18.84 9.10
CA VAL A 333 21.76 -20.13 9.79
C VAL A 333 22.29 -20.00 11.20
N THR A 334 21.44 -20.26 12.19
CA THR A 334 21.83 -20.30 13.59
C THR A 334 22.13 -21.74 13.97
N LEU A 335 23.35 -22.01 14.38
CA LEU A 335 23.76 -23.33 14.89
C LEU A 335 23.33 -23.47 16.35
N THR A 336 22.50 -24.46 16.62
CA THR A 336 22.04 -24.77 17.98
C THR A 336 22.60 -26.11 18.43
N VAL A 337 23.35 -26.12 19.52
CA VAL A 337 23.85 -27.37 20.08
C VAL A 337 22.73 -28.11 20.77
N GLU A 338 22.42 -29.31 20.29
CA GLU A 338 21.36 -30.14 20.85
C GLU A 338 21.96 -31.10 21.90
N THR A 339 21.38 -31.06 23.09
CA THR A 339 21.73 -31.99 24.16
C THR A 339 20.95 -33.28 23.99
N PRO A 340 21.64 -34.44 23.90
CA PRO A 340 20.98 -35.72 23.73
C PRO A 340 20.13 -36.08 24.96
N ARG A 341 18.85 -36.36 24.72
CA ARG A 341 17.88 -36.68 25.81
C ARG A 341 18.00 -38.13 26.33
N ARG A 342 18.55 -39.03 25.53
CA ARG A 342 18.69 -40.43 25.84
C ARG A 342 20.11 -40.84 25.51
N LEU A 343 20.88 -41.25 26.55
CA LEU A 343 22.22 -41.76 26.43
C LEU A 343 22.23 -43.24 26.71
N SER A 344 23.01 -43.99 25.94
CA SER A 344 23.37 -45.36 26.29
C SER A 344 24.26 -45.35 27.55
N LYS A 345 24.41 -46.51 28.22
CA LYS A 345 25.24 -46.61 29.38
C LYS A 345 26.71 -46.27 29.06
N GLU A 346 27.20 -46.73 27.95
CA GLU A 346 28.54 -46.44 27.45
C GLU A 346 28.77 -44.97 27.14
N ALA A 347 27.79 -44.31 26.48
CA ALA A 347 27.88 -42.88 26.18
C ALA A 347 27.87 -42.01 27.44
N ARG A 348 27.14 -42.45 28.49
CA ARG A 348 27.15 -41.78 29.78
C ARG A 348 28.51 -41.87 30.44
N GLU A 349 29.11 -43.08 30.49
CA GLU A 349 30.44 -43.31 31.08
C GLU A 349 31.52 -42.48 30.36
N LEU A 350 31.41 -42.34 29.02
CA LEU A 350 32.36 -41.52 28.24
C LEU A 350 32.18 -40.02 28.57
N LEU A 351 30.96 -39.56 28.74
CA LEU A 351 30.69 -38.16 29.12
C LEU A 351 31.17 -37.85 30.55
N GLU A 352 31.01 -38.78 31.49
CA GLU A 352 31.50 -38.61 32.85
C GLU A 352 33.06 -38.56 32.86
N LYS A 353 33.73 -39.37 32.05
CA LYS A 353 35.17 -39.28 31.85
C LYS A 353 35.60 -37.96 31.21
N PHE A 354 34.86 -37.48 30.20
CA PHE A 354 35.12 -36.22 29.55
C PHE A 354 35.00 -35.05 30.56
N ASP A 355 33.94 -35.01 31.37
CA ASP A 355 33.72 -33.99 32.40
C ASP A 355 34.88 -33.96 33.41
N ALA A 356 35.35 -35.14 33.83
CA ALA A 356 36.49 -35.26 34.75
C ALA A 356 37.81 -34.73 34.16
N LEU A 357 37.98 -34.82 32.82
CA LEU A 357 39.19 -34.35 32.14
C LEU A 357 39.14 -32.84 31.82
N THR A 358 37.97 -32.28 31.54
CA THR A 358 37.81 -30.85 31.22
C THR A 358 37.78 -29.94 32.44
N GLY A 359 37.53 -30.49 33.62
CA GLY A 359 37.45 -29.74 34.86
C GLY A 359 36.15 -28.93 35.05
N ASP A 360 35.23 -28.97 34.08
CA ASP A 360 33.90 -28.38 34.15
C ASP A 360 32.96 -29.31 34.88
N SER A 361 32.99 -29.31 36.16
CA SER A 361 32.55 -30.45 36.91
C SER A 361 31.05 -30.50 37.19
N LEU A 362 30.41 -31.61 36.79
CA LEU A 362 29.22 -32.18 37.45
C LEU A 362 29.41 -32.26 38.98
N HIS A 363 30.64 -32.35 39.44
CA HIS A 363 31.04 -32.45 40.83
C HIS A 363 31.42 -31.12 41.49
N ALA A 364 31.38 -29.97 40.75
CA ALA A 364 31.68 -28.65 41.35
C ALA A 364 30.70 -28.29 42.47
N ALA A 365 29.43 -28.66 42.29
CA ALA A 365 28.39 -28.42 43.31
C ALA A 365 28.62 -29.33 44.54
N GLU A 366 29.05 -30.57 44.33
CA GLU A 366 29.41 -31.48 45.43
C GLU A 366 30.67 -31.07 46.18
N LYS A 367 31.62 -30.46 45.46
CA LYS A 367 32.84 -29.94 46.05
C LYS A 367 32.55 -28.67 46.84
N ALA A 368 31.79 -27.74 46.31
CA ALA A 368 31.39 -26.51 46.99
C ALA A 368 30.52 -26.77 48.24
N SER A 369 29.68 -27.83 48.21
CA SER A 369 28.90 -28.21 49.39
C SER A 369 29.76 -28.90 50.47
N LYS A 370 30.84 -29.56 50.11
CA LYS A 370 31.80 -30.13 51.06
C LYS A 370 32.72 -29.09 51.66
N ASP A 371 33.03 -28.03 50.93
CA ASP A 371 33.88 -26.91 51.36
C ASP A 371 33.13 -25.86 52.18
N GLY A 372 31.80 -26.04 52.42
CA GLY A 372 30.98 -25.19 53.29
C GLY A 372 30.58 -23.84 52.68
N ASP A 373 30.87 -23.59 51.41
CA ASP A 373 30.66 -22.30 50.72
C ASP A 373 29.25 -22.11 50.13
N VAL A 374 28.33 -23.10 50.23
CA VAL A 374 26.98 -23.00 49.64
C VAL A 374 25.91 -23.24 50.72
N GLN A 375 25.09 -22.22 50.94
CA GLN A 375 23.85 -22.39 51.72
C GLN A 375 22.81 -23.17 50.89
N GLU A 376 22.38 -24.35 51.40
CA GLU A 376 21.24 -25.08 50.80
C GLU A 376 20.01 -24.21 50.70
N THR A 377 19.63 -23.82 49.51
CA THR A 377 18.32 -23.21 49.26
C THR A 377 17.25 -24.28 49.50
N ALA A 378 16.39 -24.04 50.49
CA ALA A 378 15.34 -24.97 50.95
C ALA A 378 14.59 -25.61 49.75
N LYS A 379 14.48 -26.93 49.76
CA LYS A 379 13.71 -27.72 48.79
C LYS A 379 12.29 -27.14 48.65
N GLY A 380 12.05 -26.40 47.59
CA GLY A 380 10.72 -25.93 47.23
C GLY A 380 9.80 -27.11 46.98
N LYS A 381 8.78 -27.24 47.82
CA LYS A 381 7.67 -28.17 47.63
C LYS A 381 7.00 -27.84 46.29
N HIS A 382 7.24 -28.64 45.27
CA HIS A 382 6.42 -28.57 44.03
C HIS A 382 4.97 -28.94 44.36
N LYS A 383 4.14 -27.92 44.59
CA LYS A 383 2.70 -28.08 44.52
C LYS A 383 2.31 -28.30 43.05
N LYS A 384 1.78 -29.52 42.80
CA LYS A 384 1.08 -29.85 41.55
C LYS A 384 -0.03 -28.81 41.30
N PHE A 385 0.15 -27.97 40.29
CA PHE A 385 -0.90 -27.15 39.70
C PHE A 385 -1.18 -27.70 38.30
N TRP A 386 -2.06 -28.70 38.24
CA TRP A 386 -2.86 -29.05 37.07
C TRP A 386 -4.17 -29.67 37.57
N LYS A 387 -5.21 -28.88 37.48
CA LYS A 387 -6.59 -29.35 37.29
C LYS A 387 -7.19 -28.48 36.19
#